data_7691a2282046eff5fa3185111a31310e
#
_entry.id   7691a2282046eff5fa3185111a31310e
#
_cell.length_a   1.000
_cell.length_b   1.000
_cell.length_c   1.000
_cell.angle_alpha   90.00
_cell.angle_beta   90.00
_cell.angle_gamma   90.00
#
_symmetry.space_group_name_H-M   'P 1'
#
loop_
_entity.id
_entity.type
_entity.pdbx_description
1 polymer ?
#
loop_
_entity_poly.entity_id
_entity_poly.type
_entity_poly.pdbx_seq_one_letter_code
_entity_poly.pdbx_strand_id
1 'polypeptide(L)'
;GGFTPFQFNITDLIIEGENFLAVEVNNTRTVDAIPALSFDWWNYGGITRDVMLVHTPKVYISNYFIQLDKYKPDYIHAILQLSERKAGQKVRIEIPELKIASEVQTDGQGIAKTSFRAKNLERWSPQKPKLYQVTVSSATDHVKENIGFRNLSVKGTKIYLNDAPIFMKGISFHEEIAQRQGRAFSEQDAVALLSEAKELGANLVRLAHYPQNEYIVRLAEKMGIMLWEEIPIWQGIDFKNAGTRMKAQRMYTEMVMRDRNRCALAFWGVANETAPSEARNAFLKSLVEHCHEMDTTRLITAAFDLPKLNPETKAFEMNDSFIEELDVVSINKYMGWYHAWPSDPSEVCWNVAPGKPLIFSEFGGEALYGQSGDSTVTSSWSEEYQEKLFRDNLEMFNNVKNLAGISPWIL
;
A
#
# COMPACT_ATOMS: atom_id res chain seq x y z
N GLY A 1 5.47 2.00 15.49
CA GLY A 1 4.02 2.14 15.76
C GLY A 1 3.33 0.80 15.88
N GLY A 2 2.01 0.85 16.03
CA GLY A 2 1.20 -0.38 16.24
C GLY A 2 1.13 -1.31 15.03
N PHE A 3 1.45 -0.83 13.83
CA PHE A 3 1.37 -1.58 12.58
C PHE A 3 2.69 -1.60 11.80
N THR A 4 3.71 -0.88 12.24
CA THR A 4 4.98 -0.72 11.54
C THR A 4 6.10 -1.37 12.33
N PRO A 5 7.18 -1.84 11.66
CA PRO A 5 8.31 -2.45 12.35
C PRO A 5 9.05 -1.43 13.21
N PHE A 6 9.65 -1.92 14.28
CA PHE A 6 10.55 -1.14 15.13
C PHE A 6 11.75 -2.01 15.55
N GLN A 7 12.86 -1.36 15.83
CA GLN A 7 14.10 -2.06 16.23
C GLN A 7 14.84 -1.26 17.29
N PHE A 8 15.55 -1.99 18.13
CA PHE A 8 16.42 -1.44 19.17
C PHE A 8 17.81 -2.02 19.04
N ASN A 9 18.83 -1.16 19.12
CA ASN A 9 20.20 -1.62 19.28
C ASN A 9 20.43 -1.95 20.76
N ILE A 10 20.72 -3.22 21.04
CA ILE A 10 20.95 -3.72 22.39
C ILE A 10 22.39 -4.19 22.60
N THR A 11 23.30 -3.86 21.68
CA THR A 11 24.70 -4.33 21.69
C THR A 11 25.40 -4.09 23.03
N ASP A 12 25.24 -2.91 23.60
CA ASP A 12 25.88 -2.51 24.85
C ASP A 12 25.10 -2.96 26.10
N LEU A 13 23.94 -3.59 25.92
CA LEU A 13 23.06 -4.06 27.00
C LEU A 13 23.14 -5.56 27.24
N ILE A 14 23.64 -6.30 26.25
CA ILE A 14 23.76 -7.78 26.34
C ILE A 14 24.98 -8.17 27.15
N ILE A 15 24.79 -9.14 28.04
CA ILE A 15 25.85 -9.76 28.79
C ILE A 15 26.07 -11.25 28.40
N GLU A 16 27.20 -11.82 28.72
CA GLU A 16 27.43 -13.27 28.56
C GLU A 16 26.50 -14.04 29.54
N GLY A 17 25.81 -15.08 29.05
CA GLY A 17 24.85 -15.87 29.80
C GLY A 17 23.41 -15.47 29.58
N GLU A 18 22.58 -15.53 30.62
CA GLU A 18 21.17 -15.23 30.53
C GLU A 18 20.91 -13.72 30.43
N ASN A 19 20.03 -13.38 29.49
CA ASN A 19 19.50 -12.02 29.29
C ASN A 19 17.97 -12.05 29.28
N PHE A 20 17.36 -11.07 29.89
CA PHE A 20 15.89 -10.95 29.97
C PHE A 20 15.42 -9.74 29.17
N LEU A 21 14.38 -9.95 28.37
CA LEU A 21 13.70 -8.90 27.63
C LEU A 21 12.27 -8.74 28.18
N ALA A 22 11.95 -7.57 28.70
CA ALA A 22 10.58 -7.21 29.08
C ALA A 22 9.99 -6.28 28.00
N VAL A 23 8.81 -6.60 27.50
CA VAL A 23 8.09 -5.81 26.52
C VAL A 23 6.76 -5.36 27.10
N GLU A 24 6.57 -4.07 27.25
CA GLU A 24 5.29 -3.48 27.59
C GLU A 24 4.52 -3.16 26.32
N VAL A 25 3.28 -3.65 26.23
CA VAL A 25 2.37 -3.36 25.11
C VAL A 25 1.15 -2.61 25.63
N ASN A 26 0.92 -1.42 25.09
CA ASN A 26 -0.23 -0.61 25.41
C ASN A 26 -1.00 -0.27 24.13
N ASN A 27 -2.22 -0.78 24.00
CA ASN A 27 -3.10 -0.53 22.86
C ASN A 27 -4.17 0.54 23.14
N THR A 28 -4.03 1.31 24.22
CA THR A 28 -4.93 2.43 24.52
C THR A 28 -4.86 3.48 23.43
N ARG A 29 -6.02 3.89 22.91
CA ARG A 29 -6.15 4.94 21.91
C ARG A 29 -6.24 6.31 22.55
N THR A 30 -5.60 7.27 21.90
CA THR A 30 -5.63 8.68 22.32
C THR A 30 -6.02 9.55 21.12
N VAL A 31 -6.47 10.78 21.37
CA VAL A 31 -6.88 11.73 20.32
C VAL A 31 -5.77 12.08 19.36
N ASP A 32 -4.51 11.98 19.78
CA ASP A 32 -3.30 12.25 19.00
C ASP A 32 -2.65 10.96 18.44
N ALA A 33 -3.34 9.80 18.56
CA ALA A 33 -2.90 8.54 17.99
C ALA A 33 -3.22 8.41 16.49
N ILE A 34 -2.58 7.44 15.83
CA ILE A 34 -2.87 7.01 14.46
C ILE A 34 -3.02 5.49 14.47
N PRO A 35 -4.25 4.97 14.24
CA PRO A 35 -5.51 5.70 14.13
C PRO A 35 -5.87 6.40 15.46
N ALA A 36 -6.82 7.35 15.40
CA ALA A 36 -7.30 8.06 16.59
C ALA A 36 -8.28 7.21 17.44
N LEU A 37 -9.28 7.83 18.05
CA LEU A 37 -10.20 7.13 18.95
C LEU A 37 -11.24 6.27 18.24
N SER A 38 -11.69 6.70 17.05
CA SER A 38 -12.70 6.00 16.25
C SER A 38 -12.06 5.36 15.03
N PHE A 39 -12.35 4.09 14.78
CA PHE A 39 -11.95 3.30 13.60
C PHE A 39 -12.79 2.01 13.58
N ASP A 40 -12.97 1.37 12.45
CA ASP A 40 -13.89 0.24 12.27
C ASP A 40 -13.20 -1.11 12.04
N TRP A 41 -12.09 -1.34 12.73
CA TRP A 41 -11.43 -2.65 12.80
C TRP A 41 -11.01 -2.98 14.22
N TRP A 42 -10.69 -4.25 14.48
CA TRP A 42 -10.34 -4.70 15.82
C TRP A 42 -9.03 -4.06 16.34
N ASN A 43 -9.09 -3.53 17.55
CA ASN A 43 -7.93 -2.98 18.24
C ASN A 43 -7.18 -4.07 19.00
N TYR A 44 -6.46 -4.92 18.25
CA TYR A 44 -5.67 -5.98 18.85
C TYR A 44 -4.61 -5.43 19.80
N GLY A 45 -4.42 -6.15 20.92
CA GLY A 45 -3.31 -5.95 21.85
C GLY A 45 -2.25 -7.04 21.68
N GLY A 46 -1.14 -6.90 22.41
CA GLY A 46 -0.06 -7.88 22.38
C GLY A 46 0.91 -7.71 21.20
N ILE A 47 1.76 -8.72 21.02
CA ILE A 47 2.72 -8.80 19.92
C ILE A 47 2.11 -9.70 18.86
N THR A 48 1.79 -9.15 17.71
CA THR A 48 1.06 -9.84 16.64
C THR A 48 1.93 -10.23 15.45
N ARG A 49 3.22 -9.88 15.48
CA ARG A 49 4.19 -10.16 14.41
C ARG A 49 5.50 -10.68 15.00
N ASP A 50 6.38 -11.17 14.13
CA ASP A 50 7.61 -11.82 14.54
C ASP A 50 8.53 -10.92 15.37
N VAL A 51 9.14 -11.51 16.39
CA VAL A 51 10.21 -10.89 17.20
C VAL A 51 11.51 -11.58 16.84
N MET A 52 12.49 -10.81 16.39
CA MET A 52 13.77 -11.34 15.92
C MET A 52 14.93 -10.72 16.70
N LEU A 53 15.90 -11.56 17.06
CA LEU A 53 17.23 -11.11 17.46
C LEU A 53 18.15 -11.17 16.24
N VAL A 54 18.64 -10.01 15.82
CA VAL A 54 19.49 -9.87 14.64
C VAL A 54 20.91 -9.57 15.06
N HIS A 55 21.84 -10.47 14.72
CA HIS A 55 23.27 -10.24 14.89
C HIS A 55 23.88 -9.73 13.59
N THR A 56 24.54 -8.58 13.63
CA THR A 56 25.21 -7.96 12.48
C THR A 56 26.71 -7.85 12.72
N PRO A 57 27.54 -7.83 11.66
CA PRO A 57 28.92 -7.37 11.79
C PRO A 57 28.98 -5.90 12.21
N LYS A 58 30.17 -5.44 12.63
CA LYS A 58 30.36 -4.04 13.06
C LYS A 58 29.95 -3.03 11.97
N VAL A 59 30.27 -3.34 10.71
CA VAL A 59 29.82 -2.57 9.55
C VAL A 59 28.93 -3.50 8.71
N TYR A 60 27.68 -3.13 8.53
CA TYR A 60 26.68 -3.91 7.82
C TYR A 60 25.90 -3.04 6.83
N ILE A 61 25.19 -3.68 5.92
CA ILE A 61 24.28 -3.04 4.95
C ILE A 61 23.00 -2.66 5.70
N SER A 62 22.89 -1.39 6.09
CA SER A 62 21.77 -0.88 6.89
C SER A 62 20.53 -0.59 6.06
N ASN A 63 20.69 -0.31 4.77
CA ASN A 63 19.60 -0.03 3.86
C ASN A 63 19.99 -0.21 2.40
N TYR A 64 19.02 -0.53 1.55
CA TYR A 64 19.16 -0.54 0.10
C TYR A 64 17.84 -0.22 -0.57
N PHE A 65 17.93 0.39 -1.76
CA PHE A 65 16.79 0.65 -2.63
C PHE A 65 17.22 0.43 -4.07
N ILE A 66 16.61 -0.58 -4.73
CA ILE A 66 17.03 -1.05 -6.06
C ILE A 66 15.77 -1.14 -6.93
N GLN A 67 15.63 -0.20 -7.86
CA GLN A 67 14.42 -0.07 -8.67
C GLN A 67 14.74 0.37 -10.10
N LEU A 68 13.78 0.18 -11.03
CA LEU A 68 13.84 0.80 -12.33
C LEU A 68 13.78 2.32 -12.22
N ASP A 69 14.53 2.99 -13.07
CA ASP A 69 14.41 4.43 -13.26
C ASP A 69 13.01 4.79 -13.81
N LYS A 70 12.39 5.79 -13.22
CA LYS A 70 11.07 6.27 -13.64
C LYS A 70 11.05 6.75 -15.10
N TYR A 71 12.15 7.34 -15.58
CA TYR A 71 12.26 8.00 -16.87
C TYR A 71 13.10 7.21 -17.88
N LYS A 72 13.89 6.25 -17.41
CA LYS A 72 14.75 5.38 -18.23
C LYS A 72 14.44 3.92 -17.90
N PRO A 73 13.41 3.32 -18.52
CA PRO A 73 12.86 2.02 -18.11
C PRO A 73 13.78 0.81 -18.42
N ASP A 74 14.94 1.03 -18.99
CA ASP A 74 16.02 0.06 -19.15
C ASP A 74 17.22 0.30 -18.20
N TYR A 75 17.11 1.24 -17.26
CA TYR A 75 18.10 1.49 -16.23
C TYR A 75 17.59 1.10 -14.84
N ILE A 76 18.45 0.44 -14.09
CA ILE A 76 18.23 0.13 -12.67
C ILE A 76 19.07 1.12 -11.85
N HIS A 77 18.43 1.80 -10.90
CA HIS A 77 19.09 2.60 -9.88
C HIS A 77 19.26 1.78 -8.61
N ALA A 78 20.41 1.91 -7.97
CA ALA A 78 20.68 1.35 -6.67
C ALA A 78 21.22 2.45 -5.73
N ILE A 79 20.59 2.55 -4.57
CA ILE A 79 21.06 3.32 -3.42
C ILE A 79 21.36 2.31 -2.33
N LEU A 80 22.59 2.27 -1.85
CA LEU A 80 23.08 1.31 -0.87
C LEU A 80 23.65 2.08 0.30
N GLN A 81 23.34 1.68 1.52
CA GLN A 81 23.82 2.37 2.73
C GLN A 81 24.44 1.40 3.70
N LEU A 82 25.64 1.73 4.17
CA LEU A 82 26.31 1.03 5.27
C LEU A 82 25.99 1.70 6.60
N SER A 83 26.05 0.92 7.68
CA SER A 83 25.83 1.41 9.04
C SER A 83 26.91 2.41 9.49
N GLU A 84 28.14 2.32 8.96
CA GLU A 84 29.22 3.25 9.22
C GLU A 84 29.20 4.41 8.21
N ARG A 85 29.14 5.65 8.72
CA ARG A 85 29.21 6.89 7.91
C ARG A 85 30.64 7.22 7.55
N LYS A 86 31.16 6.59 6.49
CA LYS A 86 32.53 6.74 6.03
C LYS A 86 32.61 6.66 4.51
N ALA A 87 33.40 7.55 3.91
CA ALA A 87 33.67 7.54 2.48
C ALA A 87 34.63 6.43 2.08
N GLY A 88 34.53 6.00 0.82
CA GLY A 88 35.48 5.08 0.18
C GLY A 88 35.30 3.61 0.52
N GLN A 89 34.24 3.25 1.24
CA GLN A 89 33.92 1.82 1.49
C GLN A 89 33.34 1.19 0.22
N LYS A 90 33.88 0.05 -0.17
CA LYS A 90 33.41 -0.66 -1.37
C LYS A 90 32.11 -1.42 -1.08
N VAL A 91 31.13 -1.21 -1.96
CA VAL A 91 29.88 -1.97 -1.99
C VAL A 91 29.69 -2.53 -3.39
N ARG A 92 29.33 -3.79 -3.48
CA ARG A 92 29.11 -4.49 -4.73
C ARG A 92 27.65 -4.90 -4.86
N ILE A 93 27.08 -4.71 -6.06
CA ILE A 93 25.76 -5.20 -6.44
C ILE A 93 25.88 -6.18 -7.61
N GLU A 94 25.17 -7.30 -7.52
CA GLU A 94 25.16 -8.34 -8.53
C GLU A 94 23.74 -8.79 -8.85
N ILE A 95 23.45 -8.93 -10.16
CA ILE A 95 22.23 -9.55 -10.67
C ILE A 95 22.67 -10.54 -11.76
N PRO A 96 22.95 -11.79 -11.41
CA PRO A 96 23.60 -12.74 -12.31
C PRO A 96 22.82 -13.01 -13.60
N GLU A 97 21.50 -13.15 -13.53
CA GLU A 97 20.67 -13.39 -14.71
C GLU A 97 20.78 -12.25 -15.75
N LEU A 98 21.01 -11.01 -15.30
CA LEU A 98 21.19 -9.84 -16.16
C LEU A 98 22.65 -9.58 -16.51
N LYS A 99 23.57 -10.44 -16.03
CA LYS A 99 25.03 -10.27 -16.18
C LYS A 99 25.51 -8.93 -15.64
N ILE A 100 24.89 -8.45 -14.57
CA ILE A 100 25.24 -7.20 -13.90
C ILE A 100 26.11 -7.54 -12.69
N ALA A 101 27.28 -6.87 -12.63
CA ALA A 101 28.15 -6.83 -11.48
C ALA A 101 28.80 -5.43 -11.44
N SER A 102 28.54 -4.66 -10.41
CA SER A 102 29.03 -3.30 -10.26
C SER A 102 29.58 -3.08 -8.86
N GLU A 103 30.76 -2.47 -8.77
CA GLU A 103 31.37 -2.02 -7.51
C GLU A 103 31.31 -0.49 -7.46
N VAL A 104 30.93 0.07 -6.33
CA VAL A 104 30.80 1.49 -6.08
C VAL A 104 31.31 1.82 -4.68
N GLN A 105 31.77 3.04 -4.48
CA GLN A 105 32.24 3.52 -3.18
C GLN A 105 31.22 4.41 -2.49
N THR A 106 31.17 4.33 -1.17
CA THR A 106 30.33 5.17 -0.35
C THR A 106 30.87 6.62 -0.29
N ASP A 107 29.94 7.56 -0.13
CA ASP A 107 30.25 8.94 0.27
C ASP A 107 30.48 9.06 1.79
N GLY A 108 30.68 10.29 2.29
CA GLY A 108 30.92 10.56 3.71
C GLY A 108 29.75 10.21 4.64
N GLN A 109 28.57 9.95 4.09
CA GLN A 109 27.40 9.48 4.85
C GLN A 109 27.24 7.96 4.82
N GLY A 110 28.19 7.22 4.22
CA GLY A 110 28.11 5.78 4.06
C GLY A 110 27.14 5.35 2.96
N ILE A 111 26.76 6.24 2.05
CA ILE A 111 25.80 6.00 0.96
C ILE A 111 26.56 5.83 -0.36
N ALA A 112 26.26 4.75 -1.06
CA ALA A 112 26.70 4.50 -2.43
C ALA A 112 25.52 4.56 -3.39
N LYS A 113 25.67 5.28 -4.52
CA LYS A 113 24.66 5.39 -5.57
C LYS A 113 25.23 4.93 -6.89
N THR A 114 24.51 4.10 -7.60
CA THR A 114 24.91 3.63 -8.92
C THR A 114 23.69 3.45 -9.83
N SER A 115 23.95 3.41 -11.12
CA SER A 115 22.94 3.16 -12.15
C SER A 115 23.56 2.34 -13.26
N PHE A 116 22.85 1.34 -13.74
CA PHE A 116 23.31 0.48 -14.82
C PHE A 116 22.17 0.09 -15.75
N ARG A 117 22.54 -0.10 -17.03
CA ARG A 117 21.59 -0.52 -18.04
C ARG A 117 21.33 -2.01 -17.93
N ALA A 118 20.06 -2.39 -17.77
CA ALA A 118 19.60 -3.76 -17.71
C ALA A 118 19.14 -4.22 -19.11
N LYS A 119 20.07 -4.75 -19.91
CA LYS A 119 19.75 -5.34 -21.22
C LYS A 119 18.95 -6.63 -21.00
N ASN A 120 17.91 -6.84 -21.80
CA ASN A 120 17.03 -8.02 -21.75
C ASN A 120 16.29 -8.20 -20.42
N LEU A 121 16.01 -7.09 -19.73
CA LEU A 121 15.21 -7.11 -18.51
C LEU A 121 13.77 -7.54 -18.83
N GLU A 122 13.34 -8.64 -18.24
CA GLU A 122 11.95 -9.05 -18.21
C GLU A 122 11.27 -8.33 -17.04
N ARG A 123 10.34 -7.43 -17.36
CA ARG A 123 9.65 -6.63 -16.34
C ARG A 123 8.54 -7.43 -15.67
N TRP A 124 8.43 -7.27 -14.36
CA TRP A 124 7.39 -7.89 -13.55
C TRP A 124 5.99 -7.40 -13.95
N SER A 125 5.04 -8.31 -14.00
CA SER A 125 3.61 -8.00 -14.13
C SER A 125 2.77 -9.08 -13.43
N PRO A 126 1.46 -8.84 -13.18
CA PRO A 126 0.56 -9.86 -12.64
C PRO A 126 0.55 -11.16 -13.44
N GLN A 127 0.66 -11.09 -14.76
CA GLN A 127 0.67 -12.27 -15.65
C GLN A 127 2.04 -12.93 -15.71
N LYS A 128 3.11 -12.19 -15.38
CA LYS A 128 4.49 -12.67 -15.43
C LYS A 128 5.28 -12.11 -14.24
N PRO A 129 5.12 -12.73 -13.05
CA PRO A 129 5.69 -12.21 -11.79
C PRO A 129 7.19 -12.53 -11.67
N LYS A 130 8.00 -11.99 -12.61
CA LYS A 130 9.44 -12.23 -12.68
C LYS A 130 10.17 -11.50 -11.56
N LEU A 131 10.91 -12.25 -10.76
CA LEU A 131 11.84 -11.76 -9.76
C LEU A 131 13.27 -12.16 -10.11
N TYR A 132 14.22 -11.30 -9.80
CA TYR A 132 15.65 -11.52 -9.98
C TYR A 132 16.33 -11.64 -8.62
N GLN A 133 17.22 -12.59 -8.48
CA GLN A 133 18.10 -12.62 -7.31
C GLN A 133 19.09 -11.46 -7.42
N VAL A 134 19.07 -10.58 -6.43
CA VAL A 134 19.99 -9.45 -6.27
C VAL A 134 20.82 -9.71 -5.05
N THR A 135 22.14 -9.58 -5.18
CA THR A 135 23.08 -9.65 -4.04
C THR A 135 23.74 -8.28 -3.88
N VAL A 136 23.67 -7.75 -2.69
CA VAL A 136 24.44 -6.58 -2.26
C VAL A 136 25.46 -7.06 -1.26
N SER A 137 26.74 -6.69 -1.43
CA SER A 137 27.81 -7.10 -0.52
C SER A 137 28.77 -5.94 -0.21
N SER A 138 29.28 -5.94 1.00
CA SER A 138 30.37 -5.09 1.48
C SER A 138 31.55 -5.95 1.86
N ALA A 139 32.58 -5.38 2.47
CA ALA A 139 33.73 -6.16 2.98
C ALA A 139 33.35 -7.14 4.10
N THR A 140 32.28 -6.86 4.83
CA THR A 140 31.93 -7.57 6.08
C THR A 140 30.52 -8.15 6.09
N ASP A 141 29.65 -7.76 5.13
CA ASP A 141 28.23 -8.14 5.12
C ASP A 141 27.73 -8.40 3.70
N HIS A 142 26.68 -9.22 3.60
CA HIS A 142 25.98 -9.44 2.34
C HIS A 142 24.48 -9.68 2.55
N VAL A 143 23.67 -9.15 1.65
CA VAL A 143 22.22 -9.34 1.59
C VAL A 143 21.85 -9.94 0.25
N LYS A 144 21.02 -10.99 0.27
CA LYS A 144 20.40 -11.58 -0.93
C LYS A 144 18.92 -11.33 -0.89
N GLU A 145 18.39 -10.79 -1.96
CA GLU A 145 16.97 -10.43 -2.07
C GLU A 145 16.44 -10.78 -3.45
N ASN A 146 15.15 -11.16 -3.54
CA ASN A 146 14.47 -11.31 -4.81
C ASN A 146 13.74 -10.01 -5.12
N ILE A 147 14.08 -9.35 -6.22
CA ILE A 147 13.53 -8.05 -6.61
C ILE A 147 12.94 -8.16 -8.02
N GLY A 148 11.69 -7.72 -8.18
CA GLY A 148 11.07 -7.53 -9.48
C GLY A 148 11.22 -6.08 -9.95
N PHE A 149 11.27 -5.89 -11.26
CA PHE A 149 11.42 -4.58 -11.87
C PHE A 149 10.22 -4.28 -12.75
N ARG A 150 9.56 -3.17 -12.51
CA ARG A 150 8.43 -2.71 -13.31
C ARG A 150 8.42 -1.19 -13.40
N ASN A 151 7.72 -0.67 -14.40
CA ASN A 151 7.39 0.76 -14.51
C ASN A 151 5.89 0.94 -14.31
N LEU A 152 5.51 1.90 -13.49
CA LEU A 152 4.13 2.29 -13.26
C LEU A 152 4.00 3.80 -13.50
N SER A 153 3.00 4.21 -14.28
CA SER A 153 2.80 5.61 -14.62
C SER A 153 1.34 5.94 -14.88
N VAL A 154 1.03 7.23 -14.86
CA VAL A 154 -0.28 7.77 -15.24
C VAL A 154 -0.13 8.60 -16.52
N LYS A 155 -1.06 8.42 -17.46
CA LYS A 155 -1.18 9.25 -18.67
C LYS A 155 -2.66 9.60 -18.88
N GLY A 156 -3.01 10.86 -18.64
CA GLY A 156 -4.40 11.31 -18.61
C GLY A 156 -5.19 10.56 -17.55
N THR A 157 -6.26 9.90 -17.94
CA THR A 157 -7.15 9.15 -17.05
C THR A 157 -6.82 7.66 -16.93
N LYS A 158 -5.66 7.22 -17.38
CA LYS A 158 -5.30 5.79 -17.41
C LYS A 158 -4.02 5.51 -16.65
N ILE A 159 -3.99 4.36 -16.01
CA ILE A 159 -2.81 3.80 -15.35
C ILE A 159 -2.12 2.86 -16.35
N TYR A 160 -0.79 2.91 -16.37
CA TYR A 160 0.05 2.08 -17.26
C TYR A 160 1.04 1.27 -16.43
N LEU A 161 1.05 -0.02 -16.65
CA LEU A 161 2.09 -0.93 -16.15
C LEU A 161 2.95 -1.37 -17.32
N ASN A 162 4.27 -1.14 -17.25
CA ASN A 162 5.21 -1.51 -18.30
C ASN A 162 4.82 -0.99 -19.69
N ASP A 163 4.34 0.24 -19.75
CA ASP A 163 3.90 0.96 -20.96
C ASP A 163 2.57 0.47 -21.56
N ALA A 164 1.93 -0.55 -20.98
CA ALA A 164 0.59 -1.00 -21.36
C ALA A 164 -0.47 -0.49 -20.37
N PRO A 165 -1.64 -0.06 -20.87
CA PRO A 165 -2.73 0.33 -19.97
C PRO A 165 -3.21 -0.86 -19.14
N ILE A 166 -3.47 -0.63 -17.86
CA ILE A 166 -3.98 -1.64 -16.95
C ILE A 166 -5.20 -1.11 -16.20
N PHE A 167 -6.21 -1.97 -16.06
CA PHE A 167 -7.36 -1.73 -15.20
C PHE A 167 -7.15 -2.44 -13.85
N MET A 168 -7.34 -1.73 -12.74
CA MET A 168 -7.17 -2.25 -11.40
C MET A 168 -8.43 -3.01 -10.97
N LYS A 169 -8.36 -4.34 -11.03
CA LYS A 169 -9.37 -5.25 -10.49
C LYS A 169 -9.00 -5.56 -9.06
N GLY A 170 -9.52 -4.78 -8.13
CA GLY A 170 -9.14 -4.83 -6.72
C GLY A 170 -10.10 -5.62 -5.85
N ILE A 171 -9.63 -5.94 -4.67
CA ILE A 171 -10.39 -6.32 -3.48
C ILE A 171 -9.65 -5.77 -2.26
N SER A 172 -10.39 -5.39 -1.23
CA SER A 172 -9.79 -4.99 0.06
C SER A 172 -9.86 -6.14 1.06
N PHE A 173 -8.93 -6.21 1.99
CA PHE A 173 -9.06 -7.04 3.18
C PHE A 173 -8.32 -6.46 4.39
N HIS A 174 -8.82 -6.76 5.57
CA HIS A 174 -8.09 -6.60 6.82
C HIS A 174 -7.09 -7.74 7.02
N GLU A 175 -6.05 -7.51 7.83
CA GLU A 175 -5.08 -8.55 8.22
C GLU A 175 -5.71 -9.53 9.22
N GLU A 176 -6.76 -10.23 8.79
CA GLU A 176 -7.58 -11.10 9.64
C GLU A 176 -7.90 -12.42 8.94
N ILE A 177 -8.05 -13.46 9.73
CA ILE A 177 -8.43 -14.80 9.28
C ILE A 177 -9.76 -15.18 9.92
N ALA A 178 -10.80 -15.32 9.08
CA ALA A 178 -12.15 -15.66 9.52
C ALA A 178 -12.24 -17.00 10.26
N GLN A 179 -11.51 -18.02 9.79
CA GLN A 179 -11.54 -19.37 10.31
C GLN A 179 -11.11 -19.49 11.78
N ARG A 180 -10.31 -18.54 12.31
CA ARG A 180 -9.90 -18.52 13.72
C ARG A 180 -10.16 -17.20 14.43
N GLN A 181 -10.86 -16.29 13.77
CA GLN A 181 -11.27 -15.00 14.34
C GLN A 181 -10.10 -14.23 14.96
N GLY A 182 -9.06 -13.97 14.19
CA GLY A 182 -7.87 -13.25 14.65
C GLY A 182 -6.97 -12.78 13.54
N ARG A 183 -5.89 -12.09 13.92
CA ARG A 183 -4.93 -11.58 12.95
C ARG A 183 -4.29 -12.67 12.11
N ALA A 184 -4.09 -12.35 10.85
CA ALA A 184 -3.19 -13.08 9.98
C ALA A 184 -1.73 -12.79 10.40
N PHE A 185 -0.97 -13.81 10.76
CA PHE A 185 0.39 -13.65 11.27
C PHE A 185 1.41 -14.61 10.65
N SER A 186 0.97 -15.54 9.82
CA SER A 186 1.81 -16.57 9.22
C SER A 186 1.86 -16.50 7.70
N GLU A 187 2.85 -17.17 7.10
CA GLU A 187 2.89 -17.31 5.64
C GLU A 187 1.67 -18.07 5.11
N GLN A 188 1.15 -19.05 5.87
CA GLN A 188 -0.07 -19.79 5.52
C GLN A 188 -1.30 -18.88 5.46
N ASP A 189 -1.41 -17.93 6.39
CA ASP A 189 -2.50 -16.95 6.37
C ASP A 189 -2.40 -16.03 5.14
N ALA A 190 -1.17 -15.60 4.81
CA ALA A 190 -0.93 -14.80 3.62
C ALA A 190 -1.29 -15.56 2.34
N VAL A 191 -0.97 -16.87 2.27
CA VAL A 191 -1.37 -17.76 1.16
C VAL A 191 -2.90 -17.83 1.05
N ALA A 192 -3.60 -18.01 2.17
CA ALA A 192 -5.07 -18.10 2.17
C ALA A 192 -5.69 -16.81 1.60
N LEU A 193 -5.41 -15.66 2.20
CA LEU A 193 -5.98 -14.37 1.79
C LEU A 193 -5.65 -14.02 0.33
N LEU A 194 -4.41 -14.17 -0.10
CA LEU A 194 -4.02 -13.83 -1.46
C LEU A 194 -4.54 -14.84 -2.50
N SER A 195 -4.74 -16.11 -2.12
CA SER A 195 -5.34 -17.12 -3.01
C SER A 195 -6.81 -16.81 -3.25
N GLU A 196 -7.57 -16.48 -2.22
CA GLU A 196 -8.98 -16.07 -2.34
C GLU A 196 -9.11 -14.83 -3.22
N ALA A 197 -8.28 -13.80 -3.00
CA ALA A 197 -8.25 -12.63 -3.87
C ALA A 197 -7.95 -12.99 -5.34
N LYS A 198 -7.06 -13.94 -5.58
CA LYS A 198 -6.71 -14.39 -6.93
C LYS A 198 -7.81 -15.22 -7.58
N GLU A 199 -8.53 -16.04 -6.83
CA GLU A 199 -9.70 -16.81 -7.29
C GLU A 199 -10.83 -15.88 -7.74
N LEU A 200 -11.01 -14.72 -7.08
CA LEU A 200 -11.92 -13.65 -7.51
C LEU A 200 -11.46 -12.95 -8.80
N GLY A 201 -10.28 -13.26 -9.32
CA GLY A 201 -9.72 -12.62 -10.51
C GLY A 201 -9.08 -11.24 -10.24
N ALA A 202 -8.79 -10.93 -8.98
CA ALA A 202 -8.16 -9.67 -8.61
C ALA A 202 -6.69 -9.61 -9.10
N ASN A 203 -6.28 -8.43 -9.57
CA ASN A 203 -4.89 -8.11 -9.86
C ASN A 203 -4.31 -7.06 -8.91
N LEU A 204 -5.16 -6.54 -8.01
CA LEU A 204 -4.83 -5.57 -6.96
C LEU A 204 -5.46 -6.01 -5.65
N VAL A 205 -4.73 -5.87 -4.56
CA VAL A 205 -5.27 -5.97 -3.20
C VAL A 205 -4.97 -4.67 -2.47
N ARG A 206 -5.99 -4.07 -1.86
CA ARG A 206 -5.81 -2.96 -0.92
C ARG A 206 -5.68 -3.52 0.48
N LEU A 207 -4.53 -3.30 1.09
CA LEU A 207 -4.21 -3.69 2.45
C LEU A 207 -4.78 -2.63 3.41
N ALA A 208 -6.08 -2.71 3.63
CA ALA A 208 -6.82 -1.72 4.41
C ALA A 208 -6.63 -1.98 5.92
N HIS A 209 -6.54 -0.98 6.73
CA HIS A 209 -6.22 0.45 6.48
C HIS A 209 -4.86 0.77 7.10
N TYR A 210 -3.97 -0.22 7.17
CA TYR A 210 -2.68 -0.17 7.88
C TYR A 210 -1.66 -1.11 7.22
N PRO A 211 -0.36 -0.87 7.41
CA PRO A 211 0.67 -1.78 6.91
C PRO A 211 0.46 -3.19 7.47
N GLN A 212 0.28 -4.15 6.58
CA GLN A 212 0.05 -5.54 6.95
C GLN A 212 1.37 -6.33 7.06
N ASN A 213 1.27 -7.62 7.40
CA ASN A 213 2.41 -8.49 7.61
C ASN A 213 3.28 -8.60 6.35
N GLU A 214 4.59 -8.64 6.54
CA GLU A 214 5.56 -8.74 5.45
C GLU A 214 5.38 -10.01 4.59
N TYR A 215 4.85 -11.10 5.15
CA TYR A 215 4.52 -12.31 4.40
C TYR A 215 3.54 -12.01 3.25
N ILE A 216 2.50 -11.19 3.50
CA ILE A 216 1.53 -10.79 2.48
C ILE A 216 2.22 -10.03 1.36
N VAL A 217 3.04 -9.04 1.70
CA VAL A 217 3.71 -8.18 0.72
C VAL A 217 4.70 -8.98 -0.14
N ARG A 218 5.49 -9.85 0.47
CA ARG A 218 6.45 -10.72 -0.23
C ARG A 218 5.79 -11.79 -1.07
N LEU A 219 4.68 -12.34 -0.61
CA LEU A 219 3.96 -13.35 -1.36
C LEU A 219 3.21 -12.76 -2.56
N ALA A 220 2.62 -11.57 -2.41
CA ALA A 220 1.91 -10.89 -3.48
C ALA A 220 2.79 -10.70 -4.73
N GLU A 221 4.07 -10.32 -4.57
CA GLU A 221 4.97 -10.16 -5.71
C GLU A 221 5.32 -11.50 -6.40
N LYS A 222 5.33 -12.63 -5.65
CA LYS A 222 5.50 -13.98 -6.22
C LYS A 222 4.23 -14.47 -6.93
N MET A 223 3.06 -14.11 -6.42
CA MET A 223 1.76 -14.53 -6.96
C MET A 223 1.27 -13.64 -8.10
N GLY A 224 1.92 -12.50 -8.38
CA GLY A 224 1.49 -11.56 -9.41
C GLY A 224 0.26 -10.76 -9.00
N ILE A 225 0.20 -10.29 -7.76
CA ILE A 225 -0.85 -9.43 -7.25
C ILE A 225 -0.24 -8.08 -6.91
N MET A 226 -0.77 -7.00 -7.46
CA MET A 226 -0.39 -5.64 -7.07
C MET A 226 -0.96 -5.29 -5.70
N LEU A 227 -0.31 -4.36 -5.01
CA LEU A 227 -0.73 -3.94 -3.68
C LEU A 227 -0.91 -2.42 -3.59
N TRP A 228 -1.86 -2.04 -2.76
CA TRP A 228 -2.03 -0.70 -2.22
C TRP A 228 -1.80 -0.78 -0.71
N GLU A 229 -0.78 -0.11 -0.21
CA GLU A 229 -0.51 0.04 1.22
C GLU A 229 -0.79 1.45 1.69
N GLU A 230 -1.24 1.57 2.94
CA GLU A 230 -1.54 2.84 3.59
C GLU A 230 -1.23 2.76 5.09
N ILE A 231 -1.02 3.91 5.72
CA ILE A 231 -1.00 4.02 7.17
C ILE A 231 -2.40 4.42 7.65
N PRO A 232 -2.80 4.10 8.90
CA PRO A 232 -4.18 4.24 9.37
C PRO A 232 -4.58 5.71 9.64
N ILE A 233 -4.43 6.57 8.64
CA ILE A 233 -5.01 7.92 8.62
C ILE A 233 -6.45 7.80 8.14
N TRP A 234 -7.33 7.52 9.09
CA TRP A 234 -8.72 7.19 8.86
C TRP A 234 -9.62 8.20 9.55
N GLN A 235 -10.55 8.82 8.80
CA GLN A 235 -11.53 9.81 9.25
C GLN A 235 -10.96 10.88 10.20
N GLY A 236 -11.27 10.75 11.50
CA GLY A 236 -11.04 11.79 12.52
C GLY A 236 -9.62 11.81 13.11
N ILE A 237 -8.66 12.36 12.40
CA ILE A 237 -7.29 12.59 12.87
C ILE A 237 -7.12 14.04 13.34
N ASP A 238 -6.32 14.26 14.38
CA ASP A 238 -5.93 15.62 14.79
C ASP A 238 -4.87 16.22 13.85
N PHE A 239 -5.34 16.74 12.73
CA PHE A 239 -4.49 17.31 11.66
C PHE A 239 -3.76 18.60 12.08
N LYS A 240 -4.16 19.24 13.19
CA LYS A 240 -3.49 20.46 13.69
C LYS A 240 -2.33 20.16 14.63
N ASN A 241 -2.26 18.94 15.17
CA ASN A 241 -1.26 18.55 16.14
C ASN A 241 0.05 18.16 15.45
N ALA A 242 1.13 18.88 15.77
CA ALA A 242 2.47 18.58 15.24
C ALA A 242 3.00 17.20 15.66
N GLY A 243 2.67 16.74 16.88
CA GLY A 243 3.03 15.41 17.36
C GLY A 243 2.36 14.29 16.55
N THR A 244 1.08 14.46 16.22
CA THR A 244 0.35 13.54 15.34
C THR A 244 0.99 13.47 13.95
N ARG A 245 1.39 14.62 13.39
CA ARG A 245 2.09 14.66 12.11
C ARG A 245 3.43 13.92 12.15
N MET A 246 4.24 14.14 13.18
CA MET A 246 5.50 13.41 13.34
C MET A 246 5.29 11.89 13.47
N LYS A 247 4.24 11.46 14.19
CA LYS A 247 3.86 10.04 14.27
C LYS A 247 3.50 9.49 12.89
N ALA A 248 2.69 10.22 12.10
CA ALA A 248 2.32 9.84 10.75
C ALA A 248 3.55 9.70 9.83
N GLN A 249 4.40 10.71 9.79
CA GLN A 249 5.62 10.70 8.98
C GLN A 249 6.54 9.53 9.37
N ARG A 250 6.69 9.25 10.67
CA ARG A 250 7.47 8.13 11.15
C ARG A 250 6.87 6.79 10.69
N MET A 251 5.57 6.57 10.88
CA MET A 251 4.90 5.35 10.43
C MET A 251 5.02 5.17 8.92
N TYR A 252 4.87 6.26 8.17
CA TYR A 252 5.00 6.26 6.71
C TYR A 252 6.44 5.91 6.28
N THR A 253 7.44 6.47 6.96
CA THR A 253 8.85 6.11 6.74
C THR A 253 9.08 4.63 7.01
N GLU A 254 8.61 4.11 8.14
CA GLU A 254 8.80 2.71 8.54
C GLU A 254 8.16 1.76 7.51
N MET A 255 6.96 2.09 6.99
CA MET A 255 6.28 1.34 5.93
C MET A 255 7.05 1.38 4.61
N VAL A 256 7.35 2.58 4.10
CA VAL A 256 8.04 2.75 2.82
C VAL A 256 9.42 2.11 2.84
N MET A 257 10.19 2.30 3.91
CA MET A 257 11.53 1.74 4.03
C MET A 257 11.53 0.21 4.06
N ARG A 258 10.52 -0.43 4.65
CA ARG A 258 10.33 -1.88 4.63
C ARG A 258 10.04 -2.40 3.22
N ASP A 259 9.12 -1.72 2.49
CA ASP A 259 8.48 -2.33 1.33
C ASP A 259 8.80 -1.69 -0.03
N ARG A 260 9.54 -0.59 -0.10
CA ARG A 260 9.86 0.10 -1.36
C ARG A 260 10.67 -0.73 -2.37
N ASN A 261 11.27 -1.86 -1.96
CA ASN A 261 11.88 -2.82 -2.89
C ASN A 261 10.88 -3.84 -3.45
N ARG A 262 9.62 -3.85 -2.98
CA ARG A 262 8.60 -4.81 -3.42
C ARG A 262 7.95 -4.34 -4.70
N CYS A 263 8.13 -5.06 -5.80
CA CYS A 263 7.58 -4.69 -7.12
C CYS A 263 6.06 -4.78 -7.19
N ALA A 264 5.43 -5.59 -6.33
CA ALA A 264 3.99 -5.69 -6.21
C ALA A 264 3.33 -4.37 -5.79
N LEU A 265 4.01 -3.55 -4.98
CA LEU A 265 3.45 -2.27 -4.55
C LEU A 265 3.22 -1.33 -5.71
N ALA A 266 1.96 -0.94 -5.91
CA ALA A 266 1.50 -0.01 -6.92
C ALA A 266 1.19 1.37 -6.32
N PHE A 267 0.56 1.39 -5.13
CA PHE A 267 0.06 2.61 -4.52
C PHE A 267 0.54 2.76 -3.08
N TRP A 268 0.91 4.01 -2.76
CA TRP A 268 1.02 4.50 -1.41
C TRP A 268 -0.22 5.33 -1.08
N GLY A 269 -1.05 4.86 -0.14
CA GLY A 269 -2.21 5.58 0.37
C GLY A 269 -1.83 6.57 1.46
N VAL A 270 -2.39 7.78 1.42
CA VAL A 270 -2.08 8.83 2.40
C VAL A 270 -3.25 9.16 3.32
N ALA A 271 -4.47 8.75 2.97
CA ALA A 271 -5.67 8.96 3.81
C ALA A 271 -6.85 8.10 3.36
N ASN A 272 -7.75 7.83 4.31
CA ASN A 272 -9.08 7.27 4.09
C ASN A 272 -10.16 8.13 4.75
N GLU A 273 -11.16 8.60 3.96
CA GLU A 273 -12.39 9.27 4.41
C GLU A 273 -12.16 10.45 5.35
N THR A 274 -11.17 11.26 5.08
CA THR A 274 -10.84 12.42 5.91
C THR A 274 -11.59 13.66 5.47
N ALA A 275 -12.25 14.35 6.41
CA ALA A 275 -13.01 15.56 6.12
C ALA A 275 -12.12 16.71 5.60
N PRO A 276 -12.53 17.45 4.54
CA PRO A 276 -11.76 18.56 3.97
C PRO A 276 -11.51 19.67 4.97
N SER A 277 -10.26 20.10 5.07
CA SER A 277 -9.84 21.32 5.79
C SER A 277 -8.44 21.75 5.35
N GLU A 278 -8.10 23.00 5.55
CA GLU A 278 -6.73 23.49 5.29
C GLU A 278 -5.68 22.73 6.11
N ALA A 279 -5.97 22.44 7.38
CA ALA A 279 -5.07 21.69 8.25
C ALA A 279 -4.86 20.26 7.74
N ARG A 280 -5.94 19.56 7.30
CA ARG A 280 -5.87 18.24 6.69
C ARG A 280 -5.03 18.29 5.41
N ASN A 281 -5.28 19.24 4.53
CA ASN A 281 -4.55 19.36 3.27
C ASN A 281 -3.05 19.61 3.48
N ALA A 282 -2.70 20.52 4.41
CA ALA A 282 -1.30 20.77 4.74
C ALA A 282 -0.62 19.55 5.38
N PHE A 283 -1.32 18.81 6.22
CA PHE A 283 -0.82 17.59 6.83
C PHE A 283 -0.57 16.50 5.77
N LEU A 284 -1.57 16.18 4.94
CA LEU A 284 -1.47 15.15 3.91
C LEU A 284 -0.45 15.51 2.82
N LYS A 285 -0.38 16.78 2.41
CA LYS A 285 0.66 17.25 1.50
C LYS A 285 2.06 16.98 2.05
N SER A 286 2.29 17.22 3.34
CA SER A 286 3.57 16.92 3.95
C SER A 286 3.93 15.42 3.93
N LEU A 287 2.94 14.53 3.91
CA LEU A 287 3.16 13.08 3.74
C LEU A 287 3.48 12.72 2.28
N VAL A 288 2.79 13.34 1.31
CA VAL A 288 3.09 13.16 -0.11
C VAL A 288 4.52 13.57 -0.42
N GLU A 289 4.92 14.77 0.03
CA GLU A 289 6.29 15.29 -0.13
C GLU A 289 7.32 14.34 0.51
N HIS A 290 7.04 13.91 1.75
CA HIS A 290 7.91 12.98 2.48
C HIS A 290 8.01 11.61 1.78
N CYS A 291 6.94 11.11 1.19
CA CYS A 291 6.96 9.89 0.38
C CYS A 291 7.85 10.06 -0.85
N HIS A 292 7.71 11.16 -1.58
CA HIS A 292 8.51 11.42 -2.78
C HIS A 292 10.02 11.53 -2.51
N GLU A 293 10.43 11.95 -1.30
CA GLU A 293 11.83 11.92 -0.88
C GLU A 293 12.39 10.49 -0.79
N MET A 294 11.54 9.52 -0.49
CA MET A 294 11.93 8.12 -0.28
C MET A 294 11.69 7.22 -1.49
N ASP A 295 10.61 7.48 -2.23
CA ASP A 295 10.18 6.66 -3.37
C ASP A 295 9.36 7.48 -4.38
N THR A 296 9.82 7.54 -5.61
CA THR A 296 9.13 8.21 -6.73
C THR A 296 8.56 7.21 -7.74
N THR A 297 8.60 5.93 -7.46
CA THR A 297 8.29 4.85 -8.41
C THR A 297 6.91 4.20 -8.21
N ARG A 298 6.18 4.60 -7.17
CA ARG A 298 4.80 4.23 -6.88
C ARG A 298 3.89 5.44 -7.07
N LEU A 299 2.61 5.17 -7.26
CA LEU A 299 1.59 6.21 -7.38
C LEU A 299 1.03 6.57 -6.01
N ILE A 300 0.74 7.84 -5.81
CA ILE A 300 0.13 8.34 -4.58
C ILE A 300 -1.38 8.42 -4.76
N THR A 301 -2.12 7.94 -3.77
CA THR A 301 -3.59 7.99 -3.75
C THR A 301 -4.14 8.29 -2.37
N ALA A 302 -5.40 8.71 -2.31
CA ALA A 302 -6.22 8.79 -1.09
C ALA A 302 -7.64 8.36 -1.42
N ALA A 303 -8.32 7.71 -0.48
CA ALA A 303 -9.71 7.32 -0.61
C ALA A 303 -10.64 8.36 0.03
N PHE A 304 -11.65 8.83 -0.72
CA PHE A 304 -12.59 9.86 -0.29
C PHE A 304 -14.03 9.34 -0.29
N ASP A 305 -14.82 9.72 0.71
CA ASP A 305 -16.27 9.49 0.78
C ASP A 305 -17.10 10.70 0.32
N LEU A 306 -16.42 11.73 -0.17
CA LEU A 306 -16.93 13.08 -0.41
C LEU A 306 -17.86 13.30 -1.62
N PRO A 307 -17.91 12.45 -2.66
CA PRO A 307 -18.75 12.74 -3.82
C PRO A 307 -20.23 12.91 -3.45
N LYS A 308 -20.83 14.01 -3.90
CA LYS A 308 -22.24 14.34 -3.68
C LYS A 308 -22.96 14.55 -5.00
N LEU A 309 -24.23 14.15 -5.05
CA LEU A 309 -25.07 14.39 -6.22
C LEU A 309 -25.33 15.90 -6.37
N ASN A 310 -24.92 16.46 -7.48
CA ASN A 310 -25.26 17.83 -7.84
C ASN A 310 -26.66 17.83 -8.47
N PRO A 311 -27.64 18.57 -7.90
CA PRO A 311 -29.02 18.56 -8.39
C PRO A 311 -29.19 19.22 -9.77
N GLU A 312 -28.24 20.09 -10.18
CA GLU A 312 -28.28 20.78 -11.46
C GLU A 312 -27.73 19.92 -12.60
N THR A 313 -26.54 19.37 -12.38
CA THR A 313 -25.84 18.54 -13.38
C THR A 313 -26.28 17.07 -13.39
N LYS A 314 -27.02 16.64 -12.35
CA LYS A 314 -27.42 15.23 -12.11
C LYS A 314 -26.24 14.25 -12.05
N ALA A 315 -25.05 14.75 -11.76
CA ALA A 315 -23.84 13.94 -11.61
C ALA A 315 -23.32 13.96 -10.18
N PHE A 316 -22.64 12.90 -9.76
CA PHE A 316 -21.84 12.94 -8.55
C PHE A 316 -20.56 13.75 -8.79
N GLU A 317 -20.31 14.72 -7.96
CA GLU A 317 -19.19 15.64 -8.06
C GLU A 317 -18.44 15.69 -6.72
N MET A 318 -17.16 15.98 -6.77
CA MET A 318 -16.32 16.16 -5.59
C MET A 318 -15.49 17.44 -5.73
N ASN A 319 -15.59 18.31 -4.74
CA ASN A 319 -14.79 19.52 -4.67
C ASN A 319 -13.83 19.42 -3.48
N ASP A 320 -12.62 18.98 -3.76
CA ASP A 320 -11.54 18.87 -2.79
C ASP A 320 -10.20 19.21 -3.45
N SER A 321 -9.58 20.31 -3.01
CA SER A 321 -8.34 20.79 -3.60
C SER A 321 -7.14 19.83 -3.39
N PHE A 322 -7.23 18.89 -2.43
CA PHE A 322 -6.18 17.89 -2.22
C PHE A 322 -6.03 16.91 -3.40
N ILE A 323 -7.05 16.80 -4.27
CA ILE A 323 -6.98 15.98 -5.50
C ILE A 323 -5.72 16.31 -6.32
N GLU A 324 -5.30 17.56 -6.34
CA GLU A 324 -4.15 18.02 -7.15
C GLU A 324 -2.81 17.38 -6.70
N GLU A 325 -2.70 17.01 -5.45
CA GLU A 325 -1.48 16.37 -4.89
C GLU A 325 -1.39 14.87 -5.20
N LEU A 326 -2.43 14.25 -5.80
CA LEU A 326 -2.52 12.80 -6.04
C LEU A 326 -2.23 12.43 -7.49
N ASP A 327 -1.62 11.28 -7.71
CA ASP A 327 -1.49 10.66 -9.04
C ASP A 327 -2.81 10.01 -9.47
N VAL A 328 -3.50 9.37 -8.55
CA VAL A 328 -4.77 8.65 -8.74
C VAL A 328 -5.74 9.06 -7.65
N VAL A 329 -6.98 9.34 -8.04
CA VAL A 329 -8.05 9.65 -7.09
C VAL A 329 -8.84 8.40 -6.80
N SER A 330 -9.14 8.15 -5.53
CA SER A 330 -9.93 6.99 -5.14
C SER A 330 -11.13 7.43 -4.29
N ILE A 331 -12.25 6.73 -4.46
CA ILE A 331 -13.48 7.06 -3.73
C ILE A 331 -14.12 5.82 -3.11
N ASN A 332 -14.69 6.02 -1.93
CA ASN A 332 -15.53 5.06 -1.24
C ASN A 332 -16.98 5.48 -1.44
N LYS A 333 -17.77 4.68 -2.14
CA LYS A 333 -19.18 5.03 -2.38
C LYS A 333 -20.05 3.80 -2.50
N TYR A 334 -20.89 3.62 -1.52
CA TYR A 334 -21.73 2.44 -1.34
C TYR A 334 -23.14 2.70 -1.85
N MET A 335 -23.28 2.77 -3.18
CA MET A 335 -24.59 2.93 -3.83
C MET A 335 -25.42 1.66 -3.68
N GLY A 336 -26.67 1.84 -3.25
CA GLY A 336 -27.57 0.74 -2.94
C GLY A 336 -27.38 0.12 -1.55
N TRP A 337 -26.33 0.51 -0.79
CA TRP A 337 -26.08 0.05 0.59
C TRP A 337 -26.27 1.19 1.60
N TYR A 338 -25.31 2.07 1.75
CA TYR A 338 -25.43 3.26 2.62
C TYR A 338 -26.11 4.43 1.92
N HIS A 339 -26.12 4.43 0.59
CA HIS A 339 -26.72 5.51 -0.22
C HIS A 339 -27.74 4.95 -1.17
N ALA A 340 -28.94 5.52 -1.16
CA ALA A 340 -29.99 5.17 -2.13
C ALA A 340 -29.57 5.52 -3.57
N TRP A 341 -30.02 4.75 -4.53
CA TRP A 341 -29.89 5.07 -5.94
C TRP A 341 -30.70 6.33 -6.29
N PRO A 342 -30.07 7.34 -6.92
CA PRO A 342 -30.82 8.56 -7.32
C PRO A 342 -31.69 8.36 -8.57
N SER A 343 -31.36 7.35 -9.39
CA SER A 343 -32.05 6.91 -10.60
C SER A 343 -31.68 5.46 -10.88
N ASP A 344 -32.05 4.93 -12.03
CA ASP A 344 -31.56 3.64 -12.50
C ASP A 344 -30.02 3.60 -12.52
N PRO A 345 -29.37 2.52 -12.08
CA PRO A 345 -27.91 2.41 -12.06
C PRO A 345 -27.21 2.79 -13.38
N SER A 346 -27.82 2.42 -14.51
CA SER A 346 -27.33 2.76 -15.86
C SER A 346 -27.36 4.26 -16.20
N GLU A 347 -28.10 5.06 -15.44
CA GLU A 347 -28.25 6.52 -15.66
C GLU A 347 -27.39 7.36 -14.71
N VAL A 348 -26.81 6.75 -13.68
CA VAL A 348 -26.01 7.49 -12.68
C VAL A 348 -24.72 8.00 -13.31
N CYS A 349 -24.52 9.31 -13.25
CA CYS A 349 -23.39 10.00 -13.83
C CYS A 349 -22.36 10.43 -12.77
N TRP A 350 -21.08 10.43 -13.16
CA TRP A 350 -19.95 10.79 -12.31
C TRP A 350 -19.07 11.82 -13.01
N ASN A 351 -18.78 12.91 -12.31
CA ASN A 351 -17.83 13.95 -12.72
C ASN A 351 -16.84 14.21 -11.57
N VAL A 352 -16.10 13.18 -11.19
CA VAL A 352 -15.12 13.21 -10.13
C VAL A 352 -13.72 13.19 -10.74
N ALA A 353 -12.91 14.21 -10.42
CA ALA A 353 -11.53 14.35 -10.89
C ALA A 353 -11.34 14.07 -12.41
N PRO A 354 -12.02 14.80 -13.32
CA PRO A 354 -12.16 14.42 -14.73
C PRO A 354 -10.86 14.36 -15.53
N GLY A 355 -9.75 14.84 -15.00
CA GLY A 355 -8.43 14.77 -15.65
C GLY A 355 -7.51 13.68 -15.11
N LYS A 356 -7.93 12.93 -14.08
CA LYS A 356 -7.11 11.93 -13.38
C LYS A 356 -7.77 10.55 -13.42
N PRO A 357 -7.02 9.46 -13.27
CA PRO A 357 -7.59 8.12 -13.09
C PRO A 357 -8.42 8.07 -11.81
N LEU A 358 -9.59 7.43 -11.87
CA LEU A 358 -10.48 7.24 -10.74
C LEU A 358 -10.56 5.75 -10.39
N ILE A 359 -10.43 5.42 -9.11
CA ILE A 359 -10.66 4.09 -8.55
C ILE A 359 -11.84 4.18 -7.57
N PHE A 360 -12.82 3.29 -7.72
CA PHE A 360 -13.76 3.04 -6.63
C PHE A 360 -13.07 2.07 -5.66
N SER A 361 -12.54 2.64 -4.58
CA SER A 361 -11.71 1.92 -3.60
C SER A 361 -12.53 1.15 -2.58
N GLU A 362 -13.80 1.52 -2.42
CA GLU A 362 -14.76 0.76 -1.64
C GLU A 362 -16.17 0.94 -2.21
N PHE A 363 -16.87 -0.17 -2.39
CA PHE A 363 -18.28 -0.25 -2.76
C PHE A 363 -18.79 -1.67 -2.44
N GLY A 364 -20.10 -1.86 -2.49
CA GLY A 364 -20.73 -3.16 -2.24
C GLY A 364 -21.58 -3.15 -0.99
N GLY A 365 -21.82 -4.31 -0.43
CA GLY A 365 -22.60 -4.52 0.77
C GLY A 365 -22.45 -5.95 1.27
N GLU A 366 -22.91 -6.22 2.47
CA GLU A 366 -22.76 -7.49 3.14
C GLU A 366 -23.96 -8.42 2.91
N ALA A 367 -23.72 -9.72 3.05
CA ALA A 367 -24.75 -10.74 3.19
C ALA A 367 -24.37 -11.70 4.32
N LEU A 368 -25.37 -12.33 4.91
CA LEU A 368 -25.15 -13.45 5.80
C LEU A 368 -25.03 -14.73 4.98
N TYR A 369 -23.93 -15.44 5.15
CA TYR A 369 -23.64 -16.67 4.40
C TYR A 369 -24.80 -17.67 4.46
N GLY A 370 -25.31 -18.10 3.30
CA GLY A 370 -26.43 -19.01 3.16
C GLY A 370 -27.82 -18.39 3.42
N GLN A 371 -27.90 -17.08 3.62
CA GLN A 371 -29.18 -16.39 3.79
C GLN A 371 -29.80 -16.04 2.44
N SER A 372 -30.95 -16.64 2.13
CA SER A 372 -31.79 -16.27 1.00
C SER A 372 -32.86 -15.25 1.41
N GLY A 373 -33.21 -14.34 0.50
CA GLY A 373 -34.21 -13.32 0.75
C GLY A 373 -34.57 -12.48 -0.47
N ASP A 374 -35.35 -11.41 -0.23
CA ASP A 374 -35.78 -10.51 -1.29
C ASP A 374 -34.61 -9.64 -1.78
N SER A 375 -34.24 -9.79 -3.04
CA SER A 375 -33.21 -9.01 -3.70
C SER A 375 -33.49 -7.51 -3.84
N THR A 376 -34.68 -7.05 -3.46
CA THR A 376 -35.07 -5.63 -3.49
C THR A 376 -34.98 -4.95 -2.12
N VAL A 377 -34.73 -5.73 -1.05
CA VAL A 377 -34.75 -5.26 0.32
C VAL A 377 -33.35 -5.33 0.93
N THR A 378 -32.71 -4.18 1.11
CA THR A 378 -31.36 -4.07 1.72
C THR A 378 -31.26 -4.74 3.08
N SER A 379 -32.28 -4.57 3.93
CA SER A 379 -32.33 -5.16 5.27
C SER A 379 -32.50 -6.68 5.29
N SER A 380 -32.62 -7.33 4.12
CA SER A 380 -32.71 -8.79 4.03
C SER A 380 -31.38 -9.49 4.39
N TRP A 381 -30.27 -8.82 4.19
CA TRP A 381 -28.91 -9.38 4.34
C TRP A 381 -28.75 -10.69 3.54
N SER A 382 -29.45 -10.77 2.40
CA SER A 382 -29.47 -11.97 1.57
C SER A 382 -28.39 -11.96 0.51
N GLU A 383 -27.96 -13.14 0.08
CA GLU A 383 -26.99 -13.30 -1.01
C GLU A 383 -27.57 -12.77 -2.34
N GLU A 384 -28.88 -12.90 -2.57
CA GLU A 384 -29.56 -12.38 -3.76
C GLU A 384 -29.54 -10.84 -3.79
N TYR A 385 -29.68 -10.17 -2.64
CA TYR A 385 -29.53 -8.72 -2.59
C TYR A 385 -28.09 -8.31 -2.87
N GLN A 386 -27.11 -8.99 -2.28
CA GLN A 386 -25.69 -8.73 -2.50
C GLN A 386 -25.32 -8.91 -3.98
N GLU A 387 -25.75 -10.01 -4.61
CA GLU A 387 -25.52 -10.23 -6.05
C GLU A 387 -26.09 -9.11 -6.90
N LYS A 388 -27.35 -8.74 -6.65
CA LYS A 388 -28.00 -7.61 -7.34
C LYS A 388 -27.24 -6.31 -7.13
N LEU A 389 -26.82 -6.03 -5.91
CA LEU A 389 -26.07 -4.82 -5.54
C LEU A 389 -24.74 -4.71 -6.33
N PHE A 390 -24.01 -5.79 -6.44
CA PHE A 390 -22.78 -5.82 -7.25
C PHE A 390 -23.08 -5.63 -8.74
N ARG A 391 -24.13 -6.27 -9.27
CA ARG A 391 -24.55 -6.13 -10.67
C ARG A 391 -24.91 -4.67 -10.98
N ASP A 392 -25.72 -4.04 -10.14
CA ASP A 392 -26.14 -2.63 -10.30
C ASP A 392 -24.93 -1.67 -10.26
N ASN A 393 -23.98 -1.91 -9.36
CA ASN A 393 -22.74 -1.12 -9.32
C ASN A 393 -21.87 -1.32 -10.57
N LEU A 394 -21.75 -2.54 -11.08
CA LEU A 394 -21.02 -2.80 -12.32
C LEU A 394 -21.68 -2.13 -13.52
N GLU A 395 -23.00 -2.07 -13.56
CA GLU A 395 -23.75 -1.34 -14.58
C GLU A 395 -23.47 0.18 -14.50
N MET A 396 -23.54 0.76 -13.31
CA MET A 396 -23.20 2.17 -13.06
C MET A 396 -21.77 2.50 -13.52
N PHE A 397 -20.81 1.64 -13.30
CA PHE A 397 -19.41 1.88 -13.65
C PHE A 397 -19.17 2.09 -15.16
N ASN A 398 -20.06 1.60 -16.04
CA ASN A 398 -19.98 1.87 -17.48
C ASN A 398 -20.10 3.37 -17.83
N ASN A 399 -20.68 4.17 -16.94
CA ASN A 399 -20.84 5.62 -17.12
C ASN A 399 -19.70 6.45 -16.53
N VAL A 400 -18.70 5.83 -15.91
CA VAL A 400 -17.56 6.51 -15.30
C VAL A 400 -16.43 6.65 -16.31
N LYS A 401 -16.30 7.83 -16.94
CA LYS A 401 -15.40 8.07 -18.09
C LYS A 401 -13.91 7.87 -17.77
N ASN A 402 -13.50 8.18 -16.56
CA ASN A 402 -12.11 8.11 -16.10
C ASN A 402 -11.87 6.93 -15.15
N LEU A 403 -12.73 5.91 -15.20
CA LEU A 403 -12.57 4.71 -14.36
C LEU A 403 -11.29 3.96 -14.72
N ALA A 404 -10.42 3.79 -13.75
CA ALA A 404 -9.16 3.07 -13.85
C ALA A 404 -9.09 1.82 -12.97
N GLY A 405 -10.07 1.65 -12.07
CA GLY A 405 -10.15 0.47 -11.22
C GLY A 405 -11.35 0.46 -10.30
N ILE A 406 -11.60 -0.71 -9.76
CA ILE A 406 -12.64 -0.97 -8.75
C ILE A 406 -12.08 -1.91 -7.67
N SER A 407 -12.51 -1.77 -6.44
CA SER A 407 -12.15 -2.62 -5.30
C SER A 407 -13.34 -2.74 -4.35
N PRO A 408 -14.09 -3.85 -4.41
CA PRO A 408 -15.16 -4.09 -3.45
C PRO A 408 -14.66 -4.08 -2.01
N TRP A 409 -15.51 -3.71 -1.10
CA TRP A 409 -15.38 -3.91 0.32
C TRP A 409 -16.29 -5.05 0.73
N ILE A 410 -15.80 -6.17 1.14
CA ILE A 410 -14.47 -6.59 1.59
C ILE A 410 -14.37 -8.13 1.43
N LEU A 411 -13.18 -8.69 1.30
CA LEU A 411 -12.92 -10.14 1.26
C LEU A 411 -13.08 -10.75 2.65
#